data_ee806440c2a8cb784129b3a419bdc86b
#
_entry.id   ee806440c2a8cb784129b3a419bdc86b
#
_cell.length_a   1.000
_cell.length_b   1.000
_cell.length_c   1.000
_cell.angle_alpha   90.00
_cell.angle_beta   90.00
_cell.angle_gamma   90.00
#
_symmetry.space_group_name_H-M   'P 1'
#
loop_
_entity.id
_entity.type
_entity.pdbx_description
1 polymer ?
#
loop_
_entity_poly.entity_id
_entity_poly.type
_entity_poly.pdbx_seq_one_letter_code
_entity_poly.pdbx_strand_id
1 'polypeptide(L)'
;KIPSHPTVGLILGSGLGGFAQELEHPVVIPYSEIPHFPVSAVVGHAGNLFIGKLGAQTVAVLQGRVHYYEGHPLETVVFPARVLVRLGCMRLVITNAAGGLSGMKPGDLVLISDHINMLGANPLRGPNCDELGPRFPDMSNLYDLQLRQVARETAARIGLDIKEGVYAAMLGP
;
A
#
# COMPACT_ATOMS: atom_id res chain seq x y z
N LYS A 1 4.36 5.68 -23.35
CA LYS A 1 5.60 5.00 -22.86
C LYS A 1 5.84 5.46 -21.43
N ILE A 2 6.04 4.53 -20.50
CA ILE A 2 6.43 4.84 -19.12
C ILE A 2 7.87 5.41 -19.18
N PRO A 3 8.12 6.62 -18.64
CA PRO A 3 9.39 7.33 -18.84
C PRO A 3 10.61 6.63 -18.21
N SER A 4 10.36 5.86 -17.12
CA SER A 4 11.34 5.04 -16.42
C SER A 4 10.61 4.04 -15.53
N HIS A 5 11.27 2.94 -15.15
CA HIS A 5 10.68 1.96 -14.24
C HIS A 5 10.54 2.56 -12.84
N PRO A 6 9.35 2.48 -12.21
CA PRO A 6 9.16 2.93 -10.84
C PRO A 6 9.90 1.99 -9.86
N THR A 7 10.57 2.57 -8.87
CA THR A 7 11.29 1.81 -7.83
C THR A 7 10.54 1.76 -6.51
N VAL A 8 9.58 2.65 -6.33
CA VAL A 8 8.73 2.75 -5.14
C VAL A 8 7.27 2.72 -5.57
N GLY A 9 6.49 1.87 -4.92
CA GLY A 9 5.04 1.79 -5.08
C GLY A 9 4.32 2.38 -3.86
N LEU A 10 3.29 3.16 -4.09
CA LEU A 10 2.40 3.67 -3.06
C LEU A 10 0.99 3.13 -3.29
N ILE A 11 0.35 2.64 -2.22
CA ILE A 11 -1.07 2.27 -2.24
C ILE A 11 -1.79 3.21 -1.27
N LEU A 12 -2.53 4.16 -1.82
CA LEU A 12 -3.18 5.20 -1.04
C LEU A 12 -4.52 4.71 -0.48
N GLY A 13 -4.72 4.92 0.82
CA GLY A 13 -5.98 4.72 1.49
C GLY A 13 -6.90 5.94 1.41
N SER A 14 -8.07 5.83 2.05
CA SER A 14 -9.09 6.88 2.10
C SER A 14 -8.52 8.21 2.63
N GLY A 15 -8.87 9.31 1.98
CA GLY A 15 -8.43 10.67 2.34
C GLY A 15 -7.07 11.08 1.77
N LEU A 16 -6.23 10.14 1.27
CA LEU A 16 -4.90 10.46 0.75
C LEU A 16 -4.81 10.47 -0.78
N GLY A 17 -5.93 10.26 -1.48
CA GLY A 17 -5.96 10.22 -2.96
C GLY A 17 -5.40 11.46 -3.64
N GLY A 18 -5.46 12.63 -2.99
CA GLY A 18 -4.89 13.89 -3.49
C GLY A 18 -3.37 13.87 -3.65
N PHE A 19 -2.66 13.02 -2.90
CA PHE A 19 -1.20 12.89 -3.02
C PHE A 19 -0.73 12.54 -4.44
N ALA A 20 -1.54 11.82 -5.21
CA ALA A 20 -1.18 11.46 -6.59
C ALA A 20 -1.00 12.69 -7.51
N GLN A 21 -1.55 13.84 -7.14
CA GLN A 21 -1.42 15.11 -7.89
C GLN A 21 -0.06 15.80 -7.65
N GLU A 22 0.68 15.39 -6.63
CA GLU A 22 2.01 15.92 -6.34
C GLU A 22 3.11 15.35 -7.27
N LEU A 23 2.77 14.36 -8.11
CA LEU A 23 3.71 13.79 -9.05
C LEU A 23 3.96 14.73 -10.23
N GLU A 24 5.22 14.86 -10.60
CA GLU A 24 5.63 15.62 -11.78
C GLU A 24 5.40 14.77 -13.04
N HIS A 25 4.71 15.35 -14.02
CA HIS A 25 4.44 14.75 -15.34
C HIS A 25 3.93 13.30 -15.28
N PRO A 26 2.87 13.00 -14.50
CA PRO A 26 2.41 11.64 -14.35
C PRO A 26 1.77 11.10 -15.63
N VAL A 27 2.06 9.84 -15.93
CA VAL A 27 1.20 9.01 -16.78
C VAL A 27 0.08 8.49 -15.90
N VAL A 28 -1.17 8.72 -16.31
CA VAL A 28 -2.36 8.28 -15.59
C VAL A 28 -3.05 7.19 -16.37
N ILE A 29 -3.30 6.06 -15.73
CA ILE A 29 -3.92 4.88 -16.32
C ILE A 29 -5.13 4.50 -15.45
N PRO A 30 -6.37 4.65 -15.94
CA PRO A 30 -7.55 4.17 -15.22
C PRO A 30 -7.47 2.66 -14.97
N TYR A 31 -7.89 2.20 -13.78
CA TYR A 31 -7.90 0.76 -13.47
C TYR A 31 -8.73 -0.06 -14.47
N SER A 32 -9.79 0.54 -15.02
CA SER A 32 -10.63 -0.09 -16.06
C SER A 32 -9.89 -0.37 -17.36
N GLU A 33 -8.76 0.28 -17.60
CA GLU A 33 -7.92 0.07 -18.79
C GLU A 33 -6.82 -0.97 -18.55
N ILE A 34 -6.64 -1.41 -17.30
CA ILE A 34 -5.64 -2.42 -16.95
C ILE A 34 -6.33 -3.78 -16.89
N PRO A 35 -5.92 -4.76 -17.73
CA PRO A 35 -6.55 -6.08 -17.74
C PRO A 35 -6.57 -6.72 -16.35
N HIS A 36 -7.74 -7.24 -15.96
CA HIS A 36 -7.97 -7.94 -14.68
C HIS A 36 -7.77 -7.07 -13.42
N PHE A 37 -7.54 -5.76 -13.56
CA PHE A 37 -7.36 -4.91 -12.39
C PHE A 37 -8.70 -4.68 -11.68
N PRO A 38 -8.79 -4.86 -10.35
CA PRO A 38 -10.03 -4.67 -9.64
C PRO A 38 -10.40 -3.19 -9.54
N VAL A 39 -11.68 -2.91 -9.70
CA VAL A 39 -12.25 -1.56 -9.53
C VAL A 39 -13.08 -1.56 -8.25
N SER A 40 -12.77 -0.65 -7.32
CA SER A 40 -13.51 -0.50 -6.08
C SER A 40 -14.84 0.22 -6.30
N ALA A 41 -15.88 -0.23 -5.61
CA ALA A 41 -17.15 0.48 -5.52
C ALA A 41 -17.18 1.52 -4.38
N VAL A 42 -16.13 1.60 -3.57
CA VAL A 42 -16.04 2.50 -2.41
C VAL A 42 -15.86 3.95 -2.86
N VAL A 43 -16.69 4.83 -2.36
CA VAL A 43 -16.62 6.28 -2.62
C VAL A 43 -15.27 6.83 -2.14
N GLY A 44 -14.62 7.64 -3.00
CA GLY A 44 -13.30 8.21 -2.70
C GLY A 44 -12.11 7.41 -3.26
N HIS A 45 -12.37 6.25 -3.89
CA HIS A 45 -11.36 5.49 -4.61
C HIS A 45 -11.50 5.77 -6.11
N ALA A 46 -10.72 6.74 -6.60
CA ALA A 46 -10.83 7.22 -8.00
C ALA A 46 -10.38 6.16 -9.03
N GLY A 47 -9.68 5.11 -8.59
CA GLY A 47 -9.35 3.97 -9.44
C GLY A 47 -8.35 4.28 -10.56
N ASN A 48 -7.26 4.96 -10.24
CA ASN A 48 -6.20 5.28 -11.20
C ASN A 48 -4.82 4.83 -10.70
N LEU A 49 -4.00 4.36 -11.63
CA LEU A 49 -2.56 4.18 -11.47
C LEU A 49 -1.86 5.41 -12.05
N PHE A 50 -1.07 6.07 -11.21
CA PHE A 50 -0.17 7.17 -11.62
C PHE A 50 1.26 6.66 -11.65
N ILE A 51 2.01 7.00 -12.69
CA ILE A 51 3.46 6.76 -12.74
C ILE A 51 4.12 8.08 -13.11
N GLY A 52 4.91 8.62 -12.21
CA GLY A 52 5.53 9.92 -12.37
C GLY A 52 6.74 10.10 -11.47
N LYS A 53 7.30 11.30 -11.48
CA LYS A 53 8.41 11.65 -10.60
C LYS A 53 7.92 12.27 -9.31
N LEU A 54 8.60 11.92 -8.23
CA LEU A 54 8.51 12.57 -6.94
C LEU A 54 9.94 12.90 -6.50
N GLY A 55 10.36 14.13 -6.73
CA GLY A 55 11.76 14.51 -6.60
C GLY A 55 12.65 13.68 -7.54
N ALA A 56 13.70 13.06 -7.01
CA ALA A 56 14.62 12.25 -7.80
C ALA A 56 14.11 10.82 -8.14
N GLN A 57 12.98 10.39 -7.56
CA GLN A 57 12.48 9.02 -7.70
C GLN A 57 11.36 8.95 -8.74
N THR A 58 11.31 7.83 -9.48
CA THR A 58 10.10 7.46 -10.23
C THR A 58 9.26 6.56 -9.35
N VAL A 59 8.01 6.94 -9.17
CA VAL A 59 7.07 6.24 -8.28
C VAL A 59 5.83 5.80 -9.05
N ALA A 60 5.23 4.70 -8.59
CA ALA A 60 3.92 4.25 -9.04
C ALA A 60 2.93 4.39 -7.87
N VAL A 61 1.84 5.10 -8.10
CA VAL A 61 0.84 5.40 -7.07
C VAL A 61 -0.51 4.82 -7.46
N LEU A 62 -1.03 3.94 -6.64
CA LEU A 62 -2.39 3.43 -6.75
C LEU A 62 -3.33 4.36 -5.94
N GLN A 63 -4.20 5.06 -6.66
CA GLN A 63 -5.19 5.96 -6.07
C GLN A 63 -6.46 5.18 -5.69
N GLY A 64 -6.42 4.54 -4.54
CA GLY A 64 -7.46 3.65 -4.06
C GLY A 64 -7.17 2.18 -4.31
N ARG A 65 -7.97 1.33 -3.66
CA ARG A 65 -7.86 -0.14 -3.71
C ARG A 65 -9.21 -0.78 -3.39
N VAL A 66 -9.34 -2.07 -3.71
CA VAL A 66 -10.43 -2.92 -3.22
C VAL A 66 -10.07 -3.51 -1.85
N HIS A 67 -11.09 -3.93 -1.10
CA HIS A 67 -10.91 -4.50 0.24
C HIS A 67 -11.58 -5.87 0.33
N TYR A 68 -11.08 -6.69 1.25
CA TYR A 68 -11.61 -8.02 1.49
C TYR A 68 -13.07 -7.98 1.97
N TYR A 69 -13.45 -6.97 2.77
CA TYR A 69 -14.82 -6.81 3.23
C TYR A 69 -15.84 -6.44 2.13
N GLU A 70 -15.37 -6.01 0.94
CA GLU A 70 -16.23 -5.80 -0.23
C GLU A 70 -16.68 -7.12 -0.89
N GLY A 71 -16.22 -8.28 -0.37
CA GLY A 71 -16.54 -9.60 -0.89
C GLY A 71 -15.56 -10.11 -1.96
N HIS A 72 -14.48 -9.39 -2.23
CA HIS A 72 -13.46 -9.84 -3.17
C HIS A 72 -12.62 -10.99 -2.58
N PRO A 73 -12.26 -12.01 -3.37
CA PRO A 73 -11.27 -13.00 -2.95
C PRO A 73 -9.90 -12.35 -2.70
N LEU A 74 -9.11 -12.91 -1.79
CA LEU A 74 -7.82 -12.31 -1.40
C LEU A 74 -6.85 -12.17 -2.57
N GLU A 75 -6.90 -13.07 -3.55
CA GLU A 75 -6.10 -12.99 -4.77
C GLU A 75 -6.37 -11.68 -5.53
N THR A 76 -7.63 -11.25 -5.58
CA THR A 76 -8.03 -9.98 -6.19
C THR A 76 -7.55 -8.79 -5.35
N VAL A 77 -7.65 -8.88 -4.02
CA VAL A 77 -7.23 -7.80 -3.11
C VAL A 77 -5.72 -7.54 -3.20
N VAL A 78 -4.90 -8.58 -3.33
CA VAL A 78 -3.43 -8.44 -3.40
C VAL A 78 -2.91 -8.24 -4.82
N PHE A 79 -3.75 -8.42 -5.85
CA PHE A 79 -3.33 -8.28 -7.25
C PHE A 79 -2.69 -6.93 -7.55
N PRO A 80 -3.22 -5.76 -7.09
CA PRO A 80 -2.60 -4.47 -7.32
C PRO A 80 -1.18 -4.35 -6.76
N ALA A 81 -0.92 -4.91 -5.57
CA ALA A 81 0.42 -4.94 -4.99
C ALA A 81 1.39 -5.77 -5.84
N ARG A 82 0.93 -6.94 -6.35
CA ARG A 82 1.72 -7.78 -7.27
C ARG A 82 2.03 -7.07 -8.59
N VAL A 83 1.10 -6.27 -9.11
CA VAL A 83 1.33 -5.44 -10.29
C VAL A 83 2.44 -4.42 -10.04
N LEU A 84 2.45 -3.75 -8.89
CA LEU A 84 3.53 -2.82 -8.53
C LEU A 84 4.90 -3.51 -8.49
N VAL A 85 4.98 -4.70 -7.89
CA VAL A 85 6.22 -5.50 -7.88
C VAL A 85 6.67 -5.83 -9.31
N ARG A 86 5.74 -6.25 -10.17
CA ARG A 86 6.05 -6.56 -11.60
C ARG A 86 6.45 -5.33 -12.41
N LEU A 87 5.99 -4.14 -12.03
CA LEU A 87 6.43 -2.87 -12.64
C LEU A 87 7.86 -2.48 -12.22
N GLY A 88 8.44 -3.17 -11.22
CA GLY A 88 9.80 -2.92 -10.75
C GLY A 88 9.88 -2.25 -9.37
N CYS A 89 8.76 -2.04 -8.70
CA CYS A 89 8.77 -1.48 -7.35
C CYS A 89 9.42 -2.45 -6.35
N MET A 90 10.54 -2.05 -5.79
CA MET A 90 11.27 -2.80 -4.77
C MET A 90 10.84 -2.44 -3.35
N ARG A 91 10.12 -1.35 -3.19
CA ARG A 91 9.61 -0.85 -1.90
C ARG A 91 8.15 -0.47 -2.06
N LEU A 92 7.33 -0.85 -1.08
CA LEU A 92 5.92 -0.47 -1.05
C LEU A 92 5.65 0.37 0.20
N VAL A 93 4.91 1.47 0.02
CA VAL A 93 4.32 2.26 1.10
C VAL A 93 2.81 2.09 0.99
N ILE A 94 2.21 1.54 2.03
CA ILE A 94 0.77 1.25 2.05
C ILE A 94 0.15 2.06 3.18
N THR A 95 -0.87 2.83 2.88
CA THR A 95 -1.58 3.63 3.87
C THR A 95 -3.00 3.11 4.07
N ASN A 96 -3.50 3.11 5.29
CA ASN A 96 -4.87 2.73 5.60
C ASN A 96 -5.38 3.51 6.83
N ALA A 97 -6.68 3.68 6.92
CA ALA A 97 -7.34 4.09 8.15
C ALA A 97 -7.61 2.86 9.02
N ALA A 98 -7.47 3.01 10.34
CA ALA A 98 -7.77 1.96 11.30
C ALA A 98 -8.31 2.55 12.61
N GLY A 99 -9.04 1.77 13.39
CA GLY A 99 -9.39 2.12 14.75
C GLY A 99 -8.16 2.12 15.66
N GLY A 100 -7.93 3.21 16.37
CA GLY A 100 -6.86 3.30 17.35
C GLY A 100 -7.26 2.68 18.69
N LEU A 101 -6.34 1.91 19.29
CA LEU A 101 -6.46 1.41 20.65
C LEU A 101 -5.54 2.22 21.58
N SER A 102 -5.87 2.22 22.88
CA SER A 102 -4.96 2.71 23.94
C SER A 102 -4.25 4.04 23.69
N GLY A 103 -4.96 5.14 23.85
CA GLY A 103 -4.38 6.50 23.83
C GLY A 103 -4.15 7.10 22.45
N MET A 104 -4.57 6.43 21.39
CA MET A 104 -4.58 6.99 20.03
C MET A 104 -5.81 7.89 19.84
N LYS A 105 -5.64 8.95 19.04
CA LYS A 105 -6.70 9.91 18.71
C LYS A 105 -6.94 9.93 17.19
N PRO A 106 -8.16 10.30 16.74
CA PRO A 106 -8.38 10.56 15.32
C PRO A 106 -7.37 11.57 14.76
N GLY A 107 -6.74 11.23 13.64
CA GLY A 107 -5.69 12.04 13.01
C GLY A 107 -4.26 11.66 13.40
N ASP A 108 -4.08 10.80 14.40
CA ASP A 108 -2.74 10.27 14.72
C ASP A 108 -2.21 9.44 13.54
N LEU A 109 -0.92 9.61 13.24
CA LEU A 109 -0.21 8.74 12.31
C LEU A 109 0.51 7.64 13.09
N VAL A 110 0.34 6.40 12.62
CA VAL A 110 0.96 5.23 13.24
C VAL A 110 1.80 4.48 12.21
N LEU A 111 3.07 4.34 12.50
CA LEU A 111 3.99 3.52 11.72
C LEU A 111 3.82 2.06 12.16
N ILE A 112 3.37 1.20 11.24
CA ILE A 112 3.16 -0.21 11.55
C ILE A 112 4.53 -0.90 11.68
N SER A 113 4.76 -1.55 12.80
CA SER A 113 5.98 -2.31 13.09
C SER A 113 5.82 -3.81 12.87
N ASP A 114 4.60 -4.31 13.02
CA ASP A 114 4.23 -5.70 12.81
C ASP A 114 2.72 -5.82 12.62
N HIS A 115 2.20 -7.02 12.31
CA HIS A 115 0.77 -7.25 12.24
C HIS A 115 0.37 -8.61 12.81
N ILE A 116 -0.91 -8.70 13.21
CA ILE A 116 -1.57 -9.93 13.62
C ILE A 116 -2.71 -10.18 12.64
N ASN A 117 -2.65 -11.30 11.91
CA ASN A 117 -3.71 -11.67 10.98
C ASN A 117 -4.81 -12.44 11.69
N MET A 118 -5.94 -11.77 11.93
CA MET A 118 -7.16 -12.34 12.52
C MET A 118 -8.28 -12.54 11.48
N LEU A 119 -7.98 -12.44 10.18
CA LEU A 119 -8.99 -12.56 9.12
C LEU A 119 -9.50 -14.00 8.93
N GLY A 120 -8.82 -14.99 9.48
CA GLY A 120 -9.11 -16.41 9.19
C GLY A 120 -8.73 -16.85 7.76
N ALA A 121 -8.09 -15.97 6.99
CA ALA A 121 -7.67 -16.19 5.62
C ALA A 121 -6.28 -15.58 5.36
N ASN A 122 -5.56 -16.12 4.37
CA ASN A 122 -4.23 -15.65 4.02
C ASN A 122 -3.99 -15.77 2.51
N PRO A 123 -3.57 -14.71 1.82
CA PRO A 123 -3.32 -14.72 0.38
C PRO A 123 -2.11 -15.59 -0.03
N LEU A 124 -1.28 -16.03 0.92
CA LEU A 124 -0.19 -16.98 0.69
C LEU A 124 -0.66 -18.43 0.71
N ARG A 125 -1.94 -18.70 0.99
CA ARG A 125 -2.51 -20.05 0.90
C ARG A 125 -2.73 -20.43 -0.56
N GLY A 126 -2.36 -21.68 -0.93
CA GLY A 126 -2.55 -22.18 -2.28
C GLY A 126 -1.21 -22.34 -3.03
N PRO A 127 -1.24 -22.51 -4.36
CA PRO A 127 -0.04 -22.61 -5.18
C PRO A 127 0.85 -21.39 -5.07
N ASN A 128 2.17 -21.60 -5.03
CA ASN A 128 3.12 -20.49 -5.05
C ASN A 128 3.22 -19.87 -6.44
N CYS A 129 3.52 -18.59 -6.49
CA CYS A 129 3.94 -17.89 -7.69
C CYS A 129 5.45 -17.63 -7.59
N ASP A 130 6.25 -18.58 -8.07
CA ASP A 130 7.71 -18.58 -7.90
C ASP A 130 8.38 -17.31 -8.45
N GLU A 131 7.76 -16.69 -9.44
CA GLU A 131 8.22 -15.42 -10.01
C GLU A 131 8.10 -14.21 -9.06
N LEU A 132 7.28 -14.32 -8.02
CA LEU A 132 7.08 -13.28 -7.00
C LEU A 132 7.90 -13.54 -5.74
N GLY A 133 8.41 -14.75 -5.54
CA GLY A 133 9.24 -15.08 -4.40
C GLY A 133 9.06 -16.52 -3.88
N PRO A 134 9.75 -16.85 -2.79
CA PRO A 134 9.74 -18.18 -2.21
C PRO A 134 8.37 -18.53 -1.61
N ARG A 135 8.08 -19.84 -1.54
CA ARG A 135 6.84 -20.38 -0.93
C ARG A 135 6.67 -19.94 0.52
N PHE A 136 7.76 -19.83 1.24
CA PHE A 136 7.81 -19.43 2.66
C PHE A 136 8.70 -18.19 2.80
N PRO A 137 8.12 -16.97 2.60
CA PRO A 137 8.87 -15.74 2.79
C PRO A 137 9.20 -15.55 4.27
N ASP A 138 10.37 -15.00 4.54
CA ASP A 138 10.72 -14.56 5.88
C ASP A 138 9.90 -13.32 6.26
N MET A 139 9.08 -13.42 7.31
CA MET A 139 8.22 -12.37 7.80
C MET A 139 8.82 -11.61 8.99
N SER A 140 10.04 -11.93 9.42
CA SER A 140 10.67 -11.35 10.60
C SER A 140 10.89 -9.83 10.48
N ASN A 141 11.12 -9.35 9.27
CA ASN A 141 11.32 -7.94 8.94
C ASN A 141 10.38 -7.47 7.81
N LEU A 142 9.13 -7.90 7.82
CA LEU A 142 8.15 -7.53 6.81
C LEU A 142 7.99 -6.01 6.70
N TYR A 143 7.98 -5.32 7.83
CA TYR A 143 8.00 -3.86 7.92
C TYR A 143 9.45 -3.40 8.05
N ASP A 144 10.07 -3.10 6.92
CA ASP A 144 11.49 -2.82 6.77
C ASP A 144 12.02 -1.82 7.81
N LEU A 145 13.03 -2.23 8.56
CA LEU A 145 13.61 -1.44 9.65
C LEU A 145 14.22 -0.12 9.17
N GLN A 146 14.84 -0.11 7.97
CA GLN A 146 15.48 1.09 7.43
C GLN A 146 14.41 2.09 6.96
N LEU A 147 13.35 1.61 6.29
CA LEU A 147 12.24 2.48 5.88
C LEU A 147 11.50 3.06 7.09
N ARG A 148 11.31 2.26 8.16
CA ARG A 148 10.72 2.77 9.41
C ARG A 148 11.61 3.83 10.05
N GLN A 149 12.93 3.65 10.04
CA GLN A 149 13.86 4.65 10.54
C GLN A 149 13.79 5.95 9.73
N VAL A 150 13.80 5.86 8.40
CA VAL A 150 13.62 7.02 7.52
C VAL A 150 12.30 7.75 7.81
N ALA A 151 11.21 7.02 8.04
CA ALA A 151 9.93 7.61 8.39
C ALA A 151 9.97 8.37 9.71
N ARG A 152 10.58 7.79 10.77
CA ARG A 152 10.77 8.46 12.07
C ARG A 152 11.62 9.74 11.97
N GLU A 153 12.75 9.65 11.28
CA GLU A 153 13.65 10.81 11.09
C GLU A 153 12.97 11.91 10.29
N THR A 154 12.19 11.54 9.27
CA THR A 154 11.43 12.50 8.47
C THR A 154 10.34 13.15 9.30
N ALA A 155 9.58 12.39 10.08
CA ALA A 155 8.56 12.90 10.97
C ALA A 155 9.16 13.91 11.98
N ALA A 156 10.27 13.54 12.63
CA ALA A 156 10.96 14.43 13.57
C ALA A 156 11.41 15.73 12.90
N ARG A 157 11.95 15.66 11.68
CA ARG A 157 12.43 16.83 10.93
C ARG A 157 11.32 17.82 10.58
N ILE A 158 10.10 17.33 10.35
CA ILE A 158 8.95 18.18 10.03
C ILE A 158 8.05 18.48 11.24
N GLY A 159 8.48 18.07 12.45
CA GLY A 159 7.72 18.30 13.68
C GLY A 159 6.45 17.47 13.79
N LEU A 160 6.37 16.33 13.12
CA LEU A 160 5.24 15.42 13.15
C LEU A 160 5.42 14.36 14.24
N ASP A 161 4.44 14.26 15.15
CA ASP A 161 4.38 13.16 16.11
C ASP A 161 3.88 11.88 15.40
N ILE A 162 4.76 10.91 15.21
CA ILE A 162 4.42 9.61 14.64
C ILE A 162 4.57 8.53 15.70
N LYS A 163 3.48 7.79 15.93
CA LYS A 163 3.47 6.65 16.84
C LYS A 163 3.92 5.39 16.12
N GLU A 164 4.23 4.35 16.88
CA GLU A 164 4.57 3.03 16.33
C GLU A 164 3.70 1.97 17.00
N GLY A 165 3.27 0.96 16.25
CA GLY A 165 2.39 -0.06 16.79
C GLY A 165 2.20 -1.28 15.90
N VAL A 166 1.53 -2.28 16.46
CA VAL A 166 1.15 -3.53 15.80
C VAL A 166 -0.26 -3.39 15.24
N TYR A 167 -0.44 -3.76 13.99
CA TYR A 167 -1.74 -3.72 13.31
C TYR A 167 -2.45 -5.07 13.46
N ALA A 168 -3.66 -5.08 14.03
CA ALA A 168 -4.51 -6.26 14.05
C ALA A 168 -5.49 -6.22 12.87
N ALA A 169 -5.31 -7.15 11.92
CA ALA A 169 -6.19 -7.27 10.76
C ALA A 169 -7.39 -8.16 11.08
N MET A 170 -8.60 -7.58 11.03
CA MET A 170 -9.86 -8.29 11.26
C MET A 170 -10.93 -7.82 10.29
N LEU A 171 -12.01 -8.59 10.14
CA LEU A 171 -13.06 -8.32 9.16
C LEU A 171 -13.90 -7.08 9.47
N GLY A 172 -13.76 -6.53 10.63
CA GLY A 172 -14.58 -5.43 11.05
C GLY A 172 -15.90 -5.86 11.72
N PRO A 173 -16.77 -4.91 12.09
CA PRO A 173 -18.03 -5.19 12.78
C PRO A 173 -19.04 -5.87 11.88
#